data_fc33c9ecb27ca8ff92f8dcb4012684b4
#
_entry.id   fc33c9ecb27ca8ff92f8dcb4012684b4
#
_cell.length_a   1.000
_cell.length_b   1.000
_cell.length_c   1.000
_cell.angle_alpha   90.00
_cell.angle_beta   90.00
_cell.angle_gamma   90.00
#
_symmetry.space_group_name_H-M   'P 1'
#
loop_
_entity.id
_entity.type
_entity.pdbx_description
1 polymer ?
#
loop_
_entity_poly.entity_id
_entity_poly.type
_entity_poly.pdbx_seq_one_letter_code
_entity_poly.pdbx_strand_id
1 'polypeptide(L)'
;MKYRIEINKKAQKFIKSQPRNQQERLLAAIYKLPEGDVKALAGLKDVYRLRVGDYRVIYEIRNDILFITVVNVGNRGQVYNRI
;
A
#
# COMPACT_ATOMS: atom_id res chain seq x y z
N MET A 1 -10.10 11.24 -12.29
CA MET A 1 -9.50 11.99 -11.19
C MET A 1 -8.30 11.24 -10.65
N LYS A 2 -7.21 11.95 -10.39
CA LYS A 2 -5.99 11.30 -9.92
C LYS A 2 -5.80 11.53 -8.44
N TYR A 3 -5.39 10.48 -7.75
CA TYR A 3 -4.96 10.59 -6.36
C TYR A 3 -3.49 10.94 -6.30
N ARG A 4 -3.14 11.74 -5.34
CA ARG A 4 -1.74 11.98 -5.02
C ARG A 4 -1.28 10.83 -4.13
N ILE A 5 -0.23 10.14 -4.52
CA ILE A 5 0.24 8.97 -3.80
C ILE A 5 1.60 9.26 -3.18
N GLU A 6 1.69 9.05 -1.87
CA GLU A 6 2.95 9.15 -1.15
C GLU A 6 3.27 7.82 -0.52
N ILE A 7 4.54 7.46 -0.53
CA ILE A 7 5.02 6.23 0.06
C ILE A 7 6.01 6.61 1.15
N ASN A 8 5.73 6.23 2.39
CA ASN A 8 6.62 6.61 3.49
C ASN A 8 7.97 5.93 3.35
N LYS A 9 8.96 6.42 4.10
CA LYS A 9 10.33 5.93 3.97
C LYS A 9 10.46 4.45 4.28
N LYS A 10 9.74 3.98 5.27
CA LYS A 10 9.78 2.58 5.66
C LYS A 10 9.26 1.68 4.53
N ALA A 11 8.15 2.07 3.92
CA ALA A 11 7.59 1.33 2.81
C ALA A 11 8.52 1.37 1.59
N GLN A 12 9.09 2.53 1.30
CA GLN A 12 10.07 2.65 0.21
C GLN A 12 11.26 1.72 0.42
N LYS A 13 11.75 1.67 1.63
CA LYS A 13 12.90 0.83 1.97
C LYS A 13 12.59 -0.64 1.77
N PHE A 14 11.40 -1.06 2.20
CA PHE A 14 10.97 -2.44 1.99
C PHE A 14 10.90 -2.76 0.50
N ILE A 15 10.27 -1.89 -0.29
CA ILE A 15 10.12 -2.12 -1.73
C ILE A 15 11.50 -2.25 -2.39
N LYS A 16 12.42 -1.36 -2.03
CA LYS A 16 13.76 -1.38 -2.61
C LYS A 16 14.55 -2.63 -2.27
N SER A 17 14.19 -3.30 -1.18
CA SER A 17 14.86 -4.54 -0.78
C SER A 17 14.39 -5.76 -1.57
N GLN A 18 13.34 -5.62 -2.36
CA GLN A 18 12.78 -6.73 -3.13
C GLN A 18 13.47 -6.87 -4.49
N PRO A 19 13.38 -8.05 -5.12
CA PRO A 19 13.89 -8.20 -6.49
C PRO A 19 13.24 -7.20 -7.43
N ARG A 20 13.96 -6.80 -8.45
CA ARG A 20 13.52 -5.72 -9.33
C ARG A 20 12.14 -5.97 -9.95
N ASN A 21 11.87 -7.18 -10.40
CA ASN A 21 10.57 -7.50 -10.98
C ASN A 21 9.44 -7.33 -9.96
N GLN A 22 9.70 -7.61 -8.70
CA GLN A 22 8.72 -7.41 -7.64
C GLN A 22 8.55 -5.93 -7.30
N GLN A 23 9.64 -5.17 -7.33
CA GLN A 23 9.55 -3.72 -7.15
C GLN A 23 8.63 -3.10 -8.18
N GLU A 24 8.81 -3.46 -9.43
CA GLU A 24 8.00 -2.92 -10.52
C GLU A 24 6.54 -3.30 -10.35
N ARG A 25 6.29 -4.54 -9.97
CA ARG A 25 4.94 -5.03 -9.74
C ARG A 25 4.25 -4.29 -8.61
N LEU A 26 4.97 -4.10 -7.51
CA LEU A 26 4.43 -3.38 -6.35
C LEU A 26 4.11 -1.93 -6.70
N LEU A 27 5.05 -1.25 -7.34
CA LEU A 27 4.84 0.15 -7.70
C LEU A 27 3.70 0.33 -8.71
N ALA A 28 3.62 -0.57 -9.70
CA ALA A 28 2.53 -0.51 -10.67
C ALA A 28 1.18 -0.65 -9.98
N ALA A 29 1.06 -1.56 -9.02
CA ALA A 29 -0.18 -1.75 -8.29
C ALA A 29 -0.51 -0.56 -7.38
N ILE A 30 0.50 -0.01 -6.72
CA ILE A 30 0.31 1.14 -5.85
C ILE A 30 -0.19 2.36 -6.64
N TYR A 31 0.39 2.60 -7.81
CA TYR A 31 0.01 3.77 -8.60
C TYR A 31 -1.34 3.62 -9.29
N LYS A 32 -1.94 2.44 -9.23
CA LYS A 32 -3.31 2.24 -9.69
C LYS A 32 -4.35 2.48 -8.60
N LEU A 33 -3.91 2.67 -7.36
CA LEU A 33 -4.85 2.89 -6.27
C LEU A 33 -5.77 4.07 -6.58
N PRO A 34 -7.03 4.01 -6.20
CA PRO A 34 -7.66 3.00 -5.33
C PRO A 34 -8.15 1.74 -6.04
N GLU A 35 -7.77 1.53 -7.29
CA GLU A 35 -8.15 0.32 -8.01
C GLU A 35 -7.25 -0.84 -7.63
N GLY A 36 -7.76 -2.05 -7.75
CA GLY A 36 -7.02 -3.26 -7.44
C GLY A 36 -7.72 -4.12 -6.41
N ASP A 37 -6.99 -5.10 -5.89
CA ASP A 37 -7.53 -6.01 -4.87
C ASP A 37 -7.45 -5.33 -3.51
N VAL A 38 -8.42 -4.47 -3.24
CA VAL A 38 -8.43 -3.57 -2.10
C VAL A 38 -9.54 -3.96 -1.13
N LYS A 39 -9.24 -3.90 0.16
CA LYS A 39 -10.21 -4.18 1.21
C LYS A 39 -9.98 -3.24 2.38
N ALA A 40 -11.07 -2.71 2.95
CA ALA A 40 -10.98 -1.90 4.14
C ALA A 40 -10.60 -2.76 5.34
N LEU A 41 -9.76 -2.23 6.21
CA LEU A 41 -9.37 -2.93 7.43
C LEU A 41 -10.39 -2.68 8.53
N ALA A 42 -10.88 -3.76 9.10
CA ALA A 42 -11.89 -3.67 10.17
C ALA A 42 -11.33 -2.92 11.36
N GLY A 43 -12.17 -2.04 11.93
CA GLY A 43 -11.80 -1.30 13.13
C GLY A 43 -10.90 -0.10 12.89
N LEU A 44 -10.49 0.15 11.64
CA LEU A 44 -9.64 1.28 11.31
C LEU A 44 -10.34 2.16 10.29
N LYS A 45 -10.41 3.44 10.57
CA LYS A 45 -11.05 4.39 9.68
C LYS A 45 -10.10 4.80 8.56
N ASP A 46 -10.60 4.72 7.31
CA ASP A 46 -9.87 5.17 6.12
C ASP A 46 -8.54 4.47 5.89
N VAL A 47 -8.39 3.27 6.42
CA VAL A 47 -7.20 2.44 6.24
C VAL A 47 -7.59 1.20 5.46
N TYR A 48 -6.78 0.88 4.46
CA TYR A 48 -7.08 -0.16 3.49
C TYR A 48 -5.88 -1.05 3.23
N ARG A 49 -6.16 -2.26 2.75
CA ARG A 49 -5.15 -3.22 2.33
C ARG A 49 -5.24 -3.42 0.82
N LEU A 50 -4.10 -3.32 0.15
CA LEU A 50 -3.97 -3.70 -1.25
C LEU A 50 -3.17 -5.00 -1.32
N ARG A 51 -3.69 -5.99 -2.02
CA ARG A 51 -3.01 -7.27 -2.19
C ARG A 51 -2.29 -7.31 -3.53
N VAL A 52 -1.00 -7.63 -3.49
CA VAL A 52 -0.18 -7.76 -4.68
C VAL A 52 0.62 -9.07 -4.57
N GLY A 53 0.09 -10.16 -5.14
CA GLY A 53 0.71 -11.47 -4.96
C GLY A 53 0.79 -11.84 -3.50
N ASP A 54 1.99 -12.10 -3.01
CA ASP A 54 2.22 -12.43 -1.59
C ASP A 54 2.44 -11.21 -0.72
N TYR A 55 2.39 -10.02 -1.31
CA TYR A 55 2.61 -8.78 -0.57
C TYR A 55 1.29 -8.18 -0.11
N ARG A 56 1.38 -7.42 0.96
CA ARG A 56 0.27 -6.61 1.47
C ARG A 56 0.74 -5.17 1.58
N VAL A 57 -0.03 -4.27 1.02
CA VAL A 57 0.27 -2.84 1.08
C VAL A 57 -0.82 -2.20 1.93
N ILE A 58 -0.44 -1.55 3.01
CA ILE A 58 -1.39 -0.85 3.88
C ILE A 58 -1.29 0.64 3.56
N TYR A 59 -2.42 1.26 3.31
CA TYR A 59 -2.45 2.67 2.97
C TYR A 59 -3.66 3.36 3.59
N GLU A 60 -3.57 4.67 3.70
CA GLU A 60 -4.64 5.53 4.19
C GLU A 60 -5.11 6.43 3.07
N ILE A 61 -6.40 6.75 3.08
CA ILE A 61 -6.95 7.74 2.17
C ILE A 61 -7.40 8.94 2.99
N ARG A 62 -6.96 10.13 2.58
CA ARG A 62 -7.40 11.38 3.18
C ARG A 62 -8.35 12.05 2.20
N ASN A 63 -9.61 12.08 2.58
CA ASN A 63 -10.69 12.45 1.66
C ASN A 63 -10.61 13.87 1.14
N ASP A 64 -10.15 14.80 1.97
CA ASP A 64 -10.21 16.22 1.62
C ASP A 64 -9.41 16.54 0.36
N ILE A 65 -8.34 15.82 0.12
CA ILE A 65 -7.46 16.11 -0.99
C ILE A 65 -7.13 14.86 -1.80
N LEU A 66 -7.92 13.81 -1.65
CA LEU A 66 -7.74 12.56 -2.38
C LEU A 66 -6.29 12.08 -2.28
N PHE A 67 -5.80 12.03 -1.06
CA PHE A 67 -4.42 11.73 -0.77
C PHE A 67 -4.31 10.28 -0.31
N ILE A 68 -3.43 9.53 -0.93
CA ILE A 68 -3.16 8.15 -0.53
C ILE A 68 -1.74 8.07 0.01
N THR A 69 -1.63 7.67 1.27
CA THR A 69 -0.34 7.51 1.91
C THR A 69 -0.10 6.04 2.19
N VAL A 70 0.91 5.46 1.55
CA VAL A 70 1.29 4.07 1.80
C VAL A 70 2.11 4.04 3.08
N VAL A 71 1.55 3.41 4.12
CA VAL A 71 2.17 3.43 5.44
C VAL A 71 2.94 2.15 5.76
N ASN A 72 2.63 1.04 5.08
CA ASN A 72 3.34 -0.20 5.32
C ASN A 72 3.25 -1.11 4.12
N VAL A 73 4.32 -1.87 3.86
CA VAL A 73 4.37 -2.88 2.83
C VAL A 73 5.12 -4.07 3.43
N GLY A 74 4.63 -5.26 3.21
CA GLY A 74 5.29 -6.43 3.74
C GLY A 74 4.77 -7.70 3.12
N ASN A 75 5.38 -8.81 3.49
CA ASN A 75 4.96 -10.11 3.07
C ASN A 75 3.72 -10.54 3.83
N ARG A 76 3.06 -11.55 3.29
CA ARG A 76 1.85 -12.12 3.89
C ARG A 76 2.05 -12.40 5.38
N GLY A 77 1.11 -11.90 6.18
CA GLY A 77 1.10 -12.16 7.62
C GLY A 77 1.94 -11.23 8.45
N GLN A 78 3.00 -10.67 7.91
CA GLN A 78 3.89 -9.82 8.69
C GLN A 78 3.36 -8.40 8.86
N VAL A 79 2.75 -7.88 7.84
CA VAL A 79 2.30 -6.48 7.83
C VAL A 79 1.16 -6.23 8.81
N TYR A 80 0.33 -7.24 9.03
CA TYR A 80 -0.82 -7.09 9.92
C TYR A 80 -0.43 -7.06 11.40
N ASN A 81 0.71 -7.61 11.73
CA ASN A 81 1.17 -7.66 13.12
C ASN A 81 1.66 -6.30 13.62
N ARG A 82 1.75 -5.32 12.73
CA ARG A 82 2.32 -4.01 13.04
C ARG A 82 1.29 -2.90 13.06
N ILE A 83 0.04 -3.25 12.86
CA ILE A 83 -1.05 -2.26 12.79
C ILE A 83 -1.91 -2.26 14.04
#